data_6d3dcecc39eb4f05460e209df6531283
#
_entry.id   6d3dcecc39eb4f05460e209df6531283
#
_cell.length_a   1.000
_cell.length_b   1.000
_cell.length_c   1.000
_cell.angle_alpha   90.00
_cell.angle_beta   90.00
_cell.angle_gamma   90.00
#
_symmetry.space_group_name_H-M   'P 1'
#
loop_
_entity.id
_entity.type
_entity.pdbx_description
1 polymer ?
#
loop_
_entity_poly.entity_id
_entity_poly.type
_entity_poly.pdbx_seq_one_letter_code
_entity_poly.pdbx_strand_id
1 'polypeptide(L)'
;PDVFERKYEIDSFCYPIRLAYEYWKVTGDDSIFGEVWMKAIENILKTFHEQQRKVTAKAYHFTRVSDRAFDTIGWDGFGAPVKPVGLIASMFRPSDDATILPFLIPSNFMAVSSMNKAAEILKHVAEKDAAKKDAALKIAQDCSSLADEVHTALQKYAIYNHPKYGKIYAYEVDGFGNQLLMDASNVPSLLGMGYMGDVPMNDPIYQNTRRFVWSEDNPCFFRGKA
;
A
#
# COMPACT_ATOMS: atom_id res chain seq x y z
N PRO A 1 -4.02 -7.74 -26.99
CA PRO A 1 -4.53 -7.53 -25.64
C PRO A 1 -3.95 -6.22 -25.13
N ASP A 2 -4.79 -5.40 -24.50
CA ASP A 2 -4.44 -4.05 -24.05
C ASP A 2 -3.73 -4.07 -22.67
N VAL A 3 -3.49 -5.25 -22.09
CA VAL A 3 -2.86 -5.46 -20.79
C VAL A 3 -1.75 -6.49 -20.94
N PHE A 4 -0.53 -6.12 -20.53
CA PHE A 4 0.64 -7.00 -20.56
C PHE A 4 0.49 -8.17 -19.58
N GLU A 5 0.19 -7.85 -18.31
CA GLU A 5 -0.17 -8.83 -17.30
C GLU A 5 -1.14 -8.24 -16.28
N ARG A 6 -1.75 -9.09 -15.47
CA ARG A 6 -2.77 -8.69 -14.49
C ARG A 6 -2.31 -8.88 -13.05
N LYS A 7 -1.03 -8.72 -12.78
CA LYS A 7 -0.53 -8.67 -11.41
C LYS A 7 -1.11 -7.47 -10.69
N TYR A 8 -1.57 -7.68 -9.47
CA TYR A 8 -2.11 -6.63 -8.62
C TYR A 8 -1.15 -6.32 -7.47
N GLU A 9 -0.83 -5.06 -7.35
CA GLU A 9 0.00 -4.45 -6.32
C GLU A 9 -0.66 -3.17 -5.82
N ILE A 10 -0.62 -2.91 -4.52
CA ILE A 10 -1.18 -1.69 -3.93
C ILE A 10 -0.46 -0.45 -4.48
N ASP A 11 0.85 -0.49 -4.55
CA ASP A 11 1.69 0.63 -4.95
C ASP A 11 1.47 1.06 -6.40
N SER A 12 1.17 0.13 -7.31
CA SER A 12 0.81 0.43 -8.70
C SER A 12 -0.39 1.40 -8.80
N PHE A 13 -1.30 1.39 -7.82
CA PHE A 13 -2.42 2.35 -7.75
C PHE A 13 -2.06 3.62 -6.97
N CYS A 14 -1.07 3.57 -6.11
CA CYS A 14 -0.64 4.72 -5.31
C CYS A 14 0.25 5.69 -6.10
N TYR A 15 1.15 5.19 -6.95
CA TYR A 15 2.09 6.03 -7.70
C TYR A 15 1.42 7.08 -8.59
N PRO A 16 0.37 6.77 -9.39
CA PRO A 16 -0.31 7.79 -10.19
C PRO A 16 -0.92 8.91 -9.37
N ILE A 17 -1.47 8.58 -8.18
CA ILE A 17 -2.04 9.59 -7.26
C ILE A 17 -0.93 10.51 -6.74
N ARG A 18 0.19 9.93 -6.30
CA ARG A 18 1.33 10.67 -5.76
C ARG A 18 1.96 11.56 -6.82
N LEU A 19 2.17 11.03 -8.03
CA LEU A 19 2.70 11.81 -9.15
C LEU A 19 1.80 13.01 -9.47
N ALA A 20 0.49 12.79 -9.58
CA ALA A 20 -0.49 13.84 -9.85
C ALA A 20 -0.51 14.90 -8.75
N TYR A 21 -0.44 14.48 -7.48
CA TYR A 21 -0.39 15.37 -6.33
C TYR A 21 0.86 16.24 -6.35
N GLU A 22 2.06 15.63 -6.48
CA GLU A 22 3.32 16.38 -6.46
C GLU A 22 3.45 17.30 -7.69
N TYR A 23 3.01 16.85 -8.86
CA TYR A 23 2.95 17.68 -10.06
C TYR A 23 2.09 18.93 -9.82
N TRP A 24 0.86 18.75 -9.33
CA TRP A 24 -0.03 19.86 -9.00
C TRP A 24 0.59 20.82 -7.96
N LYS A 25 1.17 20.28 -6.89
CA LYS A 25 1.79 21.12 -5.85
C LYS A 25 2.96 21.97 -6.36
N VAL A 26 3.73 21.45 -7.30
CA VAL A 26 4.91 22.13 -7.87
C VAL A 26 4.52 23.12 -8.97
N THR A 27 3.58 22.74 -9.85
CA THR A 27 3.24 23.53 -11.05
C THR A 27 2.01 24.41 -10.88
N GLY A 28 1.12 24.08 -9.96
CA GLY A 28 -0.20 24.67 -9.84
C GLY A 28 -1.19 24.21 -10.92
N ASP A 29 -0.76 23.34 -11.85
CA ASP A 29 -1.62 22.83 -12.93
C ASP A 29 -2.53 21.71 -12.41
N ASP A 30 -3.82 21.98 -12.39
CA ASP A 30 -4.88 21.09 -11.96
C ASP A 30 -5.75 20.57 -13.12
N SER A 31 -5.36 20.83 -14.35
CA SER A 31 -6.14 20.51 -15.56
C SER A 31 -6.45 19.02 -15.72
N ILE A 32 -5.63 18.15 -15.11
CA ILE A 32 -5.82 16.69 -15.16
C ILE A 32 -6.94 16.18 -14.24
N PHE A 33 -7.40 16.96 -13.26
CA PHE A 33 -8.37 16.52 -12.25
C PHE A 33 -9.83 16.58 -12.76
N GLY A 34 -10.07 16.01 -13.94
CA GLY A 34 -11.39 15.90 -14.56
C GLY A 34 -12.15 14.64 -14.14
N GLU A 35 -13.26 14.37 -14.85
CA GLU A 35 -14.11 13.19 -14.61
C GLU A 35 -13.39 11.86 -14.74
N VAL A 36 -12.47 11.76 -15.70
CA VAL A 36 -11.67 10.53 -15.92
C VAL A 36 -10.78 10.24 -14.71
N TRP A 37 -10.13 11.27 -14.15
CA TRP A 37 -9.30 11.14 -12.95
C TRP A 37 -10.15 10.75 -11.73
N MET A 38 -11.28 11.43 -11.52
CA MET A 38 -12.21 11.09 -10.44
C MET A 38 -12.70 9.64 -10.56
N LYS A 39 -13.03 9.19 -11.77
CA LYS A 39 -13.43 7.80 -12.03
C LYS A 39 -12.31 6.80 -11.75
N ALA A 40 -11.07 7.16 -12.04
CA ALA A 40 -9.91 6.35 -11.69
C ALA A 40 -9.79 6.17 -10.16
N ILE A 41 -9.97 7.25 -9.38
CA ILE A 41 -9.95 7.17 -7.91
C ILE A 41 -11.10 6.30 -7.37
N GLU A 42 -12.31 6.41 -7.90
CA GLU A 42 -13.41 5.51 -7.53
C GLU A 42 -13.07 4.03 -7.77
N ASN A 43 -12.44 3.72 -8.91
CA ASN A 43 -12.03 2.35 -9.23
C ASN A 43 -10.93 1.84 -8.28
N ILE A 44 -9.97 2.71 -7.91
CA ILE A 44 -8.94 2.39 -6.92
C ILE A 44 -9.56 2.11 -5.55
N LEU A 45 -10.46 2.98 -5.07
CA LEU A 45 -11.19 2.80 -3.82
C LEU A 45 -11.95 1.47 -3.82
N LYS A 46 -12.70 1.20 -4.89
CA LYS A 46 -13.42 -0.07 -5.05
C LYS A 46 -12.50 -1.26 -4.91
N THR A 47 -11.35 -1.24 -5.61
CA THR A 47 -10.36 -2.33 -5.55
C THR A 47 -9.78 -2.49 -4.15
N PHE A 48 -9.42 -1.39 -3.48
CA PHE A 48 -8.89 -1.44 -2.13
C PHE A 48 -9.90 -2.01 -1.12
N HIS A 49 -11.18 -1.60 -1.22
CA HIS A 49 -12.24 -2.18 -0.40
C HIS A 49 -12.46 -3.68 -0.65
N GLU A 50 -12.42 -4.11 -1.92
CA GLU A 50 -12.48 -5.53 -2.27
C GLU A 50 -11.30 -6.31 -1.68
N GLN A 51 -10.11 -5.72 -1.70
CA GLN A 51 -8.88 -6.34 -1.18
C GLN A 51 -8.73 -6.22 0.35
N GLN A 52 -9.57 -5.48 1.06
CA GLN A 52 -9.70 -5.65 2.50
C GLN A 52 -10.32 -7.01 2.88
N ARG A 53 -10.89 -7.73 1.92
CA ARG A 53 -11.42 -9.09 2.03
C ARG A 53 -12.45 -9.28 3.16
N LYS A 54 -13.18 -8.22 3.50
CA LYS A 54 -14.29 -8.26 4.47
C LYS A 54 -15.48 -9.11 3.99
N VAL A 55 -15.62 -9.23 2.69
CA VAL A 55 -16.66 -10.04 2.03
C VAL A 55 -15.96 -11.00 1.07
N THR A 56 -16.31 -12.27 1.12
CA THR A 56 -15.64 -13.35 0.37
C THR A 56 -15.95 -13.38 -1.12
N ALA A 57 -16.85 -12.52 -1.63
CA ALA A 57 -17.27 -12.54 -3.02
C ALA A 57 -16.20 -11.92 -3.94
N LYS A 58 -15.65 -12.73 -4.84
CA LYS A 58 -14.80 -12.33 -5.99
C LYS A 58 -13.50 -11.61 -5.62
N ALA A 59 -12.72 -12.20 -4.72
CA ALA A 59 -11.35 -11.79 -4.53
C ALA A 59 -10.54 -11.86 -5.84
N TYR A 60 -9.58 -10.95 -5.99
CA TYR A 60 -8.62 -11.02 -7.09
C TYR A 60 -7.95 -12.41 -7.14
N HIS A 61 -7.77 -12.92 -8.33
CA HIS A 61 -7.20 -14.23 -8.61
C HIS A 61 -6.16 -14.10 -9.72
N PHE A 62 -4.99 -14.67 -9.49
CA PHE A 62 -3.93 -14.70 -10.49
C PHE A 62 -3.13 -16.02 -10.39
N THR A 63 -3.03 -16.71 -11.51
CA THR A 63 -2.11 -17.84 -11.68
C THR A 63 -1.45 -17.78 -13.06
N ARG A 64 -0.22 -18.23 -13.15
CA ARG A 64 0.46 -18.51 -14.41
C ARG A 64 1.42 -19.68 -14.26
N VAL A 65 1.73 -20.35 -15.37
CA VAL A 65 2.78 -21.36 -15.41
C VAL A 65 4.12 -20.64 -15.40
N SER A 66 4.96 -20.97 -14.42
CA SER A 66 6.30 -20.40 -14.26
C SER A 66 7.23 -21.40 -13.60
N ASP A 67 8.51 -21.32 -13.89
CA ASP A 67 9.58 -22.07 -13.22
C ASP A 67 10.05 -21.39 -11.92
N ARG A 68 9.49 -20.20 -11.61
CA ARG A 68 9.78 -19.42 -10.41
C ARG A 68 8.60 -19.47 -9.44
N ALA A 69 8.83 -19.99 -8.24
CA ALA A 69 7.79 -20.21 -7.24
C ALA A 69 7.02 -18.93 -6.84
N PHE A 70 7.68 -17.77 -6.84
CA PHE A 70 7.04 -16.50 -6.46
C PHE A 70 6.48 -15.69 -7.62
N ASP A 71 6.52 -16.22 -8.84
CA ASP A 71 6.01 -15.56 -10.04
C ASP A 71 4.51 -15.84 -10.29
N THR A 72 3.91 -16.61 -9.41
CA THR A 72 2.48 -16.96 -9.40
C THR A 72 1.98 -16.96 -7.95
N ILE A 73 0.68 -16.76 -7.77
CA ILE A 73 0.08 -16.75 -6.44
C ILE A 73 -0.30 -18.18 -6.05
N GLY A 74 0.11 -18.62 -4.88
CA GLY A 74 -0.30 -19.89 -4.29
C GLY A 74 -1.79 -19.90 -3.90
N TRP A 75 -2.26 -21.02 -3.36
CA TRP A 75 -3.66 -21.21 -2.93
C TRP A 75 -4.64 -20.92 -4.06
N ASP A 76 -4.46 -21.63 -5.18
CA ASP A 76 -5.27 -21.47 -6.40
C ASP A 76 -5.38 -20.01 -6.89
N GLY A 77 -4.33 -19.21 -6.68
CA GLY A 77 -4.28 -17.82 -7.12
C GLY A 77 -4.90 -16.80 -6.16
N PHE A 78 -5.40 -17.23 -5.01
CA PHE A 78 -6.03 -16.33 -4.04
C PHE A 78 -5.08 -15.84 -2.94
N GLY A 79 -3.87 -16.41 -2.85
CA GLY A 79 -2.90 -16.14 -1.78
C GLY A 79 -3.27 -16.79 -0.45
N ALA A 80 -2.37 -16.68 0.52
CA ALA A 80 -2.59 -17.23 1.85
C ALA A 80 -3.86 -16.63 2.51
N PRO A 81 -4.56 -17.41 3.37
CA PRO A 81 -5.71 -16.91 4.11
C PRO A 81 -5.36 -15.71 4.98
N VAL A 82 -6.26 -14.74 5.07
CA VAL A 82 -6.14 -13.58 5.95
C VAL A 82 -7.36 -13.44 6.86
N LYS A 83 -7.16 -12.86 8.03
CA LYS A 83 -8.23 -12.33 8.85
C LYS A 83 -8.50 -10.90 8.41
N PRO A 84 -9.71 -10.55 7.95
CA PRO A 84 -10.05 -9.18 7.59
C PRO A 84 -9.98 -8.26 8.80
N VAL A 85 -8.97 -7.41 8.85
CA VAL A 85 -8.68 -6.52 9.99
C VAL A 85 -8.65 -5.04 9.60
N GLY A 86 -9.04 -4.72 8.37
CA GLY A 86 -9.02 -3.36 7.82
C GLY A 86 -7.79 -3.06 6.95
N LEU A 87 -6.78 -3.93 6.93
CA LEU A 87 -5.64 -3.83 6.01
C LEU A 87 -6.05 -4.26 4.59
N ILE A 88 -5.33 -3.76 3.59
CA ILE A 88 -5.51 -4.08 2.18
C ILE A 88 -4.51 -5.18 1.80
N ALA A 89 -4.99 -6.28 1.20
CA ALA A 89 -4.11 -7.30 0.68
C ALA A 89 -3.40 -6.80 -0.59
N SER A 90 -2.08 -7.02 -0.67
CA SER A 90 -1.29 -6.91 -1.90
C SER A 90 -0.89 -8.31 -2.32
N MET A 91 -1.13 -8.65 -3.58
CA MET A 91 -0.86 -10.02 -4.03
C MET A 91 0.59 -10.19 -4.47
N PHE A 92 1.22 -9.11 -4.90
CA PHE A 92 2.63 -9.06 -5.22
C PHE A 92 3.33 -7.95 -4.44
N ARG A 93 4.64 -8.10 -4.30
CA ARG A 93 5.57 -7.11 -3.77
C ARG A 93 6.04 -6.19 -4.89
N PRO A 94 6.64 -5.04 -4.59
CA PRO A 94 7.28 -4.18 -5.59
C PRO A 94 8.43 -4.84 -6.38
N SER A 95 8.85 -6.04 -5.98
CA SER A 95 9.82 -6.89 -6.68
C SER A 95 9.19 -7.86 -7.69
N ASP A 96 7.89 -7.75 -7.94
CA ASP A 96 7.07 -8.71 -8.72
C ASP A 96 6.96 -10.11 -8.10
N ASP A 97 7.45 -10.32 -6.87
CA ASP A 97 7.29 -11.58 -6.16
C ASP A 97 5.95 -11.64 -5.42
N ALA A 98 5.30 -12.79 -5.43
CA ALA A 98 4.09 -13.01 -4.65
C ALA A 98 4.34 -12.83 -3.15
N THR A 99 3.41 -12.17 -2.46
CA THR A 99 3.45 -12.04 -1.00
C THR A 99 3.28 -13.41 -0.32
N ILE A 100 3.97 -13.62 0.79
CA ILE A 100 3.81 -14.80 1.65
C ILE A 100 2.59 -14.60 2.56
N LEU A 101 2.53 -13.46 3.23
CA LEU A 101 1.39 -13.01 4.01
C LEU A 101 0.77 -11.80 3.32
N PRO A 102 -0.52 -11.85 2.92
CA PRO A 102 -1.06 -10.88 1.95
C PRO A 102 -1.09 -9.42 2.38
N PHE A 103 -1.02 -9.09 3.66
CA PHE A 103 -0.98 -7.70 4.09
C PHE A 103 0.46 -7.16 4.11
N LEU A 104 0.91 -6.62 2.97
CA LEU A 104 2.21 -5.98 2.81
C LEU A 104 2.19 -4.61 3.51
N ILE A 105 2.93 -4.46 4.59
CA ILE A 105 2.84 -3.30 5.48
C ILE A 105 3.34 -2.00 4.84
N PRO A 106 4.52 -1.93 4.20
CA PRO A 106 4.94 -0.67 3.58
C PRO A 106 3.96 -0.18 2.50
N SER A 107 3.37 -1.09 1.71
CA SER A 107 2.35 -0.71 0.72
C SER A 107 1.05 -0.22 1.37
N ASN A 108 0.67 -0.75 2.53
CA ASN A 108 -0.48 -0.25 3.28
C ASN A 108 -0.24 1.17 3.84
N PHE A 109 0.97 1.49 4.32
CA PHE A 109 1.33 2.86 4.69
C PHE A 109 1.28 3.79 3.47
N MET A 110 1.79 3.34 2.33
CA MET A 110 1.71 4.10 1.08
C MET A 110 0.27 4.33 0.63
N ALA A 111 -0.63 3.35 0.82
CA ALA A 111 -2.06 3.52 0.54
C ALA A 111 -2.69 4.61 1.40
N VAL A 112 -2.40 4.63 2.72
CA VAL A 112 -2.88 5.67 3.64
C VAL A 112 -2.48 7.07 3.16
N SER A 113 -1.19 7.29 2.93
CA SER A 113 -0.70 8.59 2.49
C SER A 113 -1.23 9.00 1.10
N SER A 114 -1.39 8.03 0.18
CA SER A 114 -1.93 8.28 -1.16
C SER A 114 -3.43 8.61 -1.13
N MET A 115 -4.22 7.93 -0.30
CA MET A 115 -5.64 8.25 -0.14
C MET A 115 -5.85 9.64 0.48
N ASN A 116 -5.02 10.05 1.44
CA ASN A 116 -5.04 11.41 1.98
C ASN A 116 -4.71 12.46 0.91
N LYS A 117 -3.71 12.21 0.05
CA LYS A 117 -3.39 13.07 -1.10
C LYS A 117 -4.56 13.15 -2.11
N ALA A 118 -5.20 12.01 -2.42
CA ALA A 118 -6.37 11.97 -3.28
C ALA A 118 -7.54 12.78 -2.69
N ALA A 119 -7.78 12.66 -1.40
CA ALA A 119 -8.82 13.43 -0.71
C ALA A 119 -8.55 14.95 -0.77
N GLU A 120 -7.29 15.39 -0.66
CA GLU A 120 -6.91 16.80 -0.79
C GLU A 120 -7.15 17.32 -2.21
N ILE A 121 -6.75 16.56 -3.24
CA ILE A 121 -7.04 16.90 -4.65
C ILE A 121 -8.55 17.04 -4.87
N LEU A 122 -9.34 16.09 -4.40
CA LEU A 122 -10.80 16.07 -4.58
C LEU A 122 -11.50 17.26 -3.89
N LYS A 123 -11.02 17.67 -2.71
CA LYS A 123 -11.50 18.89 -2.05
C LYS A 123 -11.21 20.13 -2.89
N HIS A 124 -10.01 20.21 -3.49
CA HIS A 124 -9.66 21.30 -4.41
C HIS A 124 -10.58 21.31 -5.65
N VAL A 125 -10.86 20.15 -6.25
CA VAL A 125 -11.82 20.04 -7.36
C VAL A 125 -13.21 20.55 -6.95
N ALA A 126 -13.67 20.19 -5.76
CA ALA A 126 -14.97 20.63 -5.23
C ALA A 126 -15.06 22.14 -5.01
N GLU A 127 -13.96 22.81 -4.67
CA GLU A 127 -13.88 24.26 -4.50
C GLU A 127 -13.92 24.99 -5.85
N LYS A 128 -13.32 24.41 -6.90
CA LYS A 128 -13.19 25.04 -8.22
C LYS A 128 -14.37 24.78 -9.16
N ASP A 129 -15.04 23.65 -9.04
CA ASP A 129 -16.08 23.20 -9.96
C ASP A 129 -17.37 22.85 -9.21
N ALA A 130 -18.31 23.79 -9.22
CA ALA A 130 -19.60 23.62 -8.56
C ALA A 130 -20.41 22.41 -9.10
N ALA A 131 -20.24 22.05 -10.37
CA ALA A 131 -20.95 20.91 -10.97
C ALA A 131 -20.42 19.56 -10.46
N LYS A 132 -19.16 19.51 -10.06
CA LYS A 132 -18.50 18.30 -9.54
C LYS A 132 -18.46 18.24 -8.01
N LYS A 133 -18.85 19.31 -7.32
CA LYS A 133 -18.65 19.49 -5.89
C LYS A 133 -19.11 18.30 -5.06
N ASP A 134 -20.37 17.91 -5.19
CA ASP A 134 -20.96 16.86 -4.34
C ASP A 134 -20.31 15.49 -4.60
N ALA A 135 -20.05 15.17 -5.88
CA ALA A 135 -19.37 13.94 -6.25
C ALA A 135 -17.92 13.92 -5.72
N ALA A 136 -17.17 15.01 -5.90
CA ALA A 136 -15.79 15.11 -5.45
C ALA A 136 -15.68 15.02 -3.91
N LEU A 137 -16.55 15.70 -3.17
CA LEU A 137 -16.59 15.63 -1.71
C LEU A 137 -16.92 14.23 -1.19
N LYS A 138 -17.84 13.53 -1.86
CA LYS A 138 -18.17 12.14 -1.51
C LYS A 138 -16.97 11.22 -1.68
N ILE A 139 -16.28 11.28 -2.83
CA ILE A 139 -15.08 10.46 -3.08
C ILE A 139 -13.96 10.85 -2.10
N ALA A 140 -13.79 12.15 -1.79
CA ALA A 140 -12.81 12.61 -0.81
C ALA A 140 -13.06 12.03 0.59
N GLN A 141 -14.35 11.98 1.00
CA GLN A 141 -14.73 11.37 2.27
C GLN A 141 -14.42 9.87 2.29
N ASP A 142 -14.72 9.15 1.20
CA ASP A 142 -14.45 7.73 1.09
C ASP A 142 -12.94 7.45 1.15
N CYS A 143 -12.11 8.27 0.48
CA CYS A 143 -10.64 8.21 0.58
C CYS A 143 -10.16 8.40 2.02
N SER A 144 -10.65 9.44 2.71
CA SER A 144 -10.25 9.73 4.09
C SER A 144 -10.68 8.61 5.04
N SER A 145 -11.90 8.10 4.89
CA SER A 145 -12.42 7.01 5.73
C SER A 145 -11.62 5.71 5.57
N LEU A 146 -11.23 5.37 4.33
CA LEU A 146 -10.38 4.22 4.06
C LEU A 146 -8.98 4.43 4.65
N ALA A 147 -8.39 5.62 4.49
CA ALA A 147 -7.09 5.95 5.06
C ALA A 147 -7.08 5.80 6.58
N ASP A 148 -8.10 6.31 7.28
CA ASP A 148 -8.24 6.22 8.73
C ASP A 148 -8.41 4.77 9.20
N GLU A 149 -9.19 3.97 8.49
CA GLU A 149 -9.37 2.56 8.79
C GLU A 149 -8.08 1.77 8.66
N VAL A 150 -7.38 1.93 7.52
CA VAL A 150 -6.11 1.25 7.27
C VAL A 150 -5.04 1.70 8.27
N HIS A 151 -4.96 3.00 8.55
CA HIS A 151 -4.03 3.53 9.56
C HIS A 151 -4.28 2.92 10.95
N THR A 152 -5.54 2.85 11.38
CA THR A 152 -5.91 2.21 12.65
C THR A 152 -5.50 0.74 12.69
N ALA A 153 -5.71 0.02 11.60
CA ALA A 153 -5.31 -1.37 11.48
C ALA A 153 -3.79 -1.55 11.51
N LEU A 154 -3.02 -0.66 10.86
CA LEU A 154 -1.55 -0.64 10.89
C LEU A 154 -1.02 -0.48 12.32
N GLN A 155 -1.58 0.46 13.09
CA GLN A 155 -1.17 0.65 14.50
C GLN A 155 -1.39 -0.60 15.36
N LYS A 156 -2.36 -1.42 15.02
CA LYS A 156 -2.71 -2.62 15.80
C LYS A 156 -2.01 -3.90 15.33
N TYR A 157 -1.81 -4.07 14.05
CA TYR A 157 -1.40 -5.36 13.48
C TYR A 157 -0.01 -5.35 12.84
N ALA A 158 0.56 -4.18 12.53
CA ALA A 158 1.85 -4.08 11.85
C ALA A 158 3.05 -4.08 12.80
N ILE A 159 2.83 -3.92 14.10
CA ILE A 159 3.92 -3.71 15.07
C ILE A 159 4.31 -5.04 15.73
N TYR A 160 5.61 -5.33 15.70
CA TYR A 160 6.22 -6.46 16.39
C TYR A 160 7.16 -5.98 17.51
N ASN A 161 7.11 -6.64 18.68
CA ASN A 161 8.04 -6.38 19.78
C ASN A 161 9.29 -7.25 19.61
N HIS A 162 10.28 -6.73 18.88
CA HIS A 162 11.52 -7.44 18.64
C HIS A 162 12.44 -7.40 19.87
N PRO A 163 13.03 -8.55 20.33
CA PRO A 163 13.82 -8.61 21.57
C PRO A 163 15.05 -7.70 21.57
N LYS A 164 15.64 -7.44 20.41
CA LYS A 164 16.87 -6.64 20.24
C LYS A 164 16.60 -5.17 19.90
N TYR A 165 15.55 -4.90 19.09
CA TYR A 165 15.30 -3.57 18.53
C TYR A 165 14.11 -2.83 19.19
N GLY A 166 13.33 -3.52 20.04
CA GLY A 166 12.08 -2.99 20.58
C GLY A 166 10.95 -3.06 19.54
N LYS A 167 10.02 -2.15 19.57
CA LYS A 167 8.90 -2.13 18.59
C LYS A 167 9.44 -1.80 17.20
N ILE A 168 9.16 -2.68 16.24
CA ILE A 168 9.45 -2.52 14.80
C ILE A 168 8.21 -2.79 13.97
N TYR A 169 8.17 -2.31 12.75
CA TYR A 169 7.16 -2.73 11.77
C TYR A 169 7.54 -4.08 11.15
N ALA A 170 6.57 -4.98 11.05
CA ALA A 170 6.70 -6.19 10.24
C ALA A 170 6.62 -5.84 8.74
N TYR A 171 7.17 -6.69 7.88
CA TYR A 171 7.09 -6.50 6.44
C TYR A 171 5.76 -6.97 5.88
N GLU A 172 5.31 -8.16 6.29
CA GLU A 172 4.02 -8.72 5.93
C GLU A 172 3.31 -9.28 7.17
N VAL A 173 1.98 -9.24 7.18
CA VAL A 173 1.14 -9.87 8.21
C VAL A 173 -0.10 -10.50 7.59
N ASP A 174 -0.81 -11.36 8.36
CA ASP A 174 -2.05 -12.03 7.91
C ASP A 174 -3.29 -11.66 8.74
N GLY A 175 -3.12 -10.88 9.81
CA GLY A 175 -4.20 -10.53 10.75
C GLY A 175 -4.53 -11.61 11.79
N PHE A 176 -4.01 -12.85 11.65
CA PHE A 176 -4.14 -13.92 12.66
C PHE A 176 -3.03 -13.87 13.71
N GLY A 177 -2.01 -13.06 13.51
CA GLY A 177 -0.87 -12.92 14.41
C GLY A 177 0.46 -13.39 13.81
N ASN A 178 0.46 -13.94 12.59
CA ASN A 178 1.70 -14.25 11.88
C ASN A 178 2.30 -12.99 11.27
N GLN A 179 3.63 -12.90 11.34
CA GLN A 179 4.40 -11.74 10.90
C GLN A 179 5.68 -12.19 10.20
N LEU A 180 5.98 -11.59 9.07
CA LEU A 180 7.23 -11.78 8.34
C LEU A 180 8.15 -10.59 8.64
N LEU A 181 9.31 -10.91 9.23
CA LEU A 181 10.32 -9.91 9.60
C LEU A 181 11.45 -9.91 8.58
N MET A 182 11.40 -9.01 7.65
CA MET A 182 12.41 -8.75 6.64
C MET A 182 12.20 -7.35 6.07
N ASP A 183 13.03 -6.94 5.15
CA ASP A 183 12.74 -5.86 4.20
C ASP A 183 13.43 -6.16 2.88
N ALA A 184 12.82 -5.73 1.79
CA ALA A 184 13.38 -5.81 0.45
C ALA A 184 13.80 -4.41 -0.02
N SER A 185 14.66 -4.34 -1.04
CA SER A 185 15.18 -3.06 -1.53
C SER A 185 14.21 -2.30 -2.45
N ASN A 186 13.20 -2.98 -2.99
CA ASN A 186 12.22 -2.37 -3.89
C ASN A 186 11.21 -1.53 -3.10
N VAL A 187 10.95 -0.30 -3.56
CA VAL A 187 10.02 0.65 -2.90
C VAL A 187 8.60 0.43 -3.43
N PRO A 188 7.60 0.43 -2.55
CA PRO A 188 7.62 0.69 -1.11
C PRO A 188 8.27 -0.41 -0.28
N SER A 189 9.14 -0.02 0.64
CA SER A 189 9.83 -0.88 1.60
C SER A 189 9.75 -0.27 3.00
N LEU A 190 10.02 -1.06 4.04
CA LEU A 190 10.06 -0.54 5.41
C LEU A 190 11.08 0.59 5.54
N LEU A 191 12.25 0.43 4.93
CA LEU A 191 13.29 1.46 4.92
C LEU A 191 12.85 2.72 4.16
N GLY A 192 12.12 2.55 3.06
CA GLY A 192 11.66 3.64 2.20
C GLY A 192 10.55 4.50 2.78
N MET A 193 9.77 4.00 3.76
CA MET A 193 8.57 4.68 4.27
C MET A 193 8.81 6.12 4.71
N GLY A 194 9.91 6.39 5.41
CA GLY A 194 10.24 7.75 5.87
C GLY A 194 10.60 8.68 4.70
N TYR A 195 11.39 8.20 3.74
CA TYR A 195 11.74 8.96 2.54
C TYR A 195 10.52 9.28 1.67
N MET A 196 9.61 8.32 1.54
CA MET A 196 8.37 8.48 0.77
C MET A 196 7.32 9.36 1.48
N GLY A 197 7.56 9.75 2.74
CA GLY A 197 6.62 10.55 3.53
C GLY A 197 5.40 9.75 4.04
N ASP A 198 5.53 8.44 4.11
CA ASP A 198 4.46 7.54 4.58
C ASP A 198 4.43 7.46 6.12
N VAL A 199 5.57 7.68 6.76
CA VAL A 199 5.72 7.83 8.21
C VAL A 199 6.66 9.00 8.53
N PRO A 200 6.53 9.65 9.69
CA PRO A 200 7.49 10.66 10.12
C PRO A 200 8.90 10.07 10.26
N MET A 201 9.92 10.78 9.77
CA MET A 201 11.32 10.34 9.87
C MET A 201 11.78 10.13 11.32
N ASN A 202 11.18 10.83 12.28
CA ASN A 202 11.49 10.74 13.71
C ASN A 202 10.56 9.77 14.49
N ASP A 203 9.68 9.03 13.79
CA ASP A 203 8.85 8.00 14.42
C ASP A 203 9.74 6.95 15.10
N PRO A 204 9.55 6.67 16.41
CA PRO A 204 10.45 5.76 17.14
C PRO A 204 10.40 4.32 16.63
N ILE A 205 9.23 3.85 16.16
CA ILE A 205 9.06 2.50 15.63
C ILE A 205 9.77 2.41 14.28
N TYR A 206 9.63 3.42 13.43
CA TYR A 206 10.35 3.50 12.17
C TYR A 206 11.88 3.54 12.38
N GLN A 207 12.38 4.30 13.37
CA GLN A 207 13.80 4.34 13.67
C GLN A 207 14.34 3.00 14.18
N ASN A 208 13.55 2.28 14.97
CA ASN A 208 13.87 0.90 15.38
C ASN A 208 13.87 -0.05 14.17
N THR A 209 12.87 0.07 13.30
CA THR A 209 12.76 -0.70 12.05
C THR A 209 13.97 -0.48 11.16
N ARG A 210 14.43 0.77 10.98
CA ARG A 210 15.67 1.07 10.25
C ARG A 210 16.89 0.35 10.82
N ARG A 211 17.04 0.30 12.15
CA ARG A 211 18.15 -0.41 12.80
C ARG A 211 18.08 -1.91 12.54
N PHE A 212 16.88 -2.48 12.54
CA PHE A 212 16.66 -3.88 12.18
C PHE A 212 17.01 -4.13 10.70
N VAL A 213 16.47 -3.33 9.78
CA VAL A 213 16.67 -3.49 8.33
C VAL A 213 18.15 -3.40 7.94
N TRP A 214 18.92 -2.51 8.59
CA TRP A 214 20.37 -2.34 8.40
C TRP A 214 21.21 -3.29 9.28
N SER A 215 20.76 -4.50 9.52
CA SER A 215 21.47 -5.48 10.32
C SER A 215 21.39 -6.88 9.72
N GLU A 216 22.24 -7.77 10.20
CA GLU A 216 22.26 -9.20 9.82
C GLU A 216 21.01 -9.97 10.29
N ASP A 217 20.17 -9.36 11.14
CA ASP A 217 18.88 -9.92 11.53
C ASP A 217 17.83 -9.77 10.41
N ASN A 218 18.05 -8.90 9.42
CA ASN A 218 17.27 -8.84 8.19
C ASN A 218 17.83 -9.86 7.19
N PRO A 219 17.08 -10.91 6.80
CA PRO A 219 17.56 -11.94 5.89
C PRO A 219 17.95 -11.44 4.49
N CYS A 220 17.50 -10.25 4.11
CA CYS A 220 17.83 -9.62 2.83
C CYS A 220 18.98 -8.60 2.93
N PHE A 221 19.64 -8.50 4.09
CA PHE A 221 20.77 -7.61 4.27
C PHE A 221 22.07 -8.24 3.74
N PHE A 222 22.78 -7.50 2.90
CA PHE A 222 24.09 -7.90 2.39
C PHE A 222 25.13 -6.80 2.63
N ARG A 223 26.31 -7.22 3.08
CA ARG A 223 27.48 -6.35 3.10
C ARG A 223 28.21 -6.45 1.76
N GLY A 224 28.19 -5.38 0.97
CA GLY A 224 29.02 -5.30 -0.22
C GLY A 224 30.52 -5.26 0.14
N LYS A 225 31.37 -5.73 -0.77
CA LYS A 225 32.79 -5.38 -0.75
C LYS A 225 32.93 -4.01 -1.43
N ALA A 226 33.47 -3.03 -0.70
CA ALA A 226 33.88 -1.76 -1.28
C ALA A 226 35.05 -1.95 -2.23
#